data_37c320c03570a818392c730609597d51
#
_entry.id   37c320c03570a818392c730609597d51
#
_cell.length_a   1.000
_cell.length_b   1.000
_cell.length_c   1.000
_cell.angle_alpha   90.00
_cell.angle_beta   90.00
_cell.angle_gamma   90.00
#
_symmetry.space_group_name_H-M   'P 1'
#
loop_
_entity.id
_entity.type
_entity.pdbx_description
1 polymer ?
#
loop_
_entity_poly.entity_id
_entity_poly.type
_entity_poly.pdbx_seq_one_letter_code
_entity_poly.pdbx_strand_id
1 'polypeptide(L)'
;MRLVIAAVVAMIISAAMADELEDARRLAVAGRDSYWKCLAREYSRDSNKSMSGEDFASDLASVCASERQNFRVALVGYLSMQSPGTDPGAPLTTANNAIALAQKDIVTAFIKHRDALK
;
A
#
# COMPACT_ATOMS: atom_id res chain seq x y z
N MET A 1 46.83 -1.15 7.43
CA MET A 1 46.01 0.07 7.51
C MET A 1 44.97 0.18 6.40
N ARG A 2 45.32 -0.11 5.15
CA ARG A 2 44.35 -0.01 4.03
C ARG A 2 43.16 -0.97 4.13
N LEU A 3 43.36 -2.18 4.70
CA LEU A 3 42.32 -3.19 4.89
C LEU A 3 41.29 -2.81 5.98
N VAL A 4 41.72 -2.06 7.01
CA VAL A 4 40.83 -1.63 8.10
C VAL A 4 39.90 -0.52 7.64
N ILE A 5 40.39 0.38 6.79
CA ILE A 5 39.60 1.50 6.23
C ILE A 5 38.51 0.98 5.27
N ALA A 6 38.83 -0.02 4.45
CA ALA A 6 37.87 -0.65 3.56
C ALA A 6 36.71 -1.34 4.31
N ALA A 7 37.03 -2.02 5.43
CA ALA A 7 36.01 -2.69 6.25
C ALA A 7 35.05 -1.68 6.93
N VAL A 8 35.58 -0.55 7.39
CA VAL A 8 34.77 0.50 8.03
C VAL A 8 33.82 1.16 7.01
N VAL A 9 34.31 1.42 5.79
CA VAL A 9 33.47 2.01 4.72
C VAL A 9 32.34 1.06 4.33
N ALA A 10 32.63 -0.26 4.23
CA ALA A 10 31.61 -1.26 3.90
C ALA A 10 30.52 -1.34 4.98
N MET A 11 30.88 -1.23 6.27
CA MET A 11 29.91 -1.22 7.37
C MET A 11 29.02 0.02 7.36
N ILE A 12 29.56 1.19 7.03
CA ILE A 12 28.80 2.44 6.94
C ILE A 12 27.78 2.38 5.79
N ILE A 13 28.20 1.86 4.64
CA ILE A 13 27.29 1.71 3.47
C ILE A 13 26.14 0.74 3.80
N SER A 14 26.43 -0.39 4.45
CA SER A 14 25.42 -1.37 4.86
C SER A 14 24.43 -0.79 5.85
N ALA A 15 24.86 0.02 6.82
CA ALA A 15 24.00 0.66 7.79
C ALA A 15 23.10 1.71 7.11
N ALA A 16 23.64 2.52 6.19
CA ALA A 16 22.87 3.51 5.44
C ALA A 16 21.79 2.86 4.58
N MET A 17 22.08 1.73 3.92
CA MET A 17 21.10 0.97 3.13
C MET A 17 20.01 0.38 4.01
N ALA A 18 20.33 -0.09 5.20
CA ALA A 18 19.36 -0.62 6.16
C ALA A 18 18.41 0.49 6.64
N ASP A 19 18.91 1.71 6.88
CA ASP A 19 18.11 2.86 7.29
C ASP A 19 17.18 3.29 6.15
N GLU A 20 17.65 3.33 4.91
CA GLU A 20 16.85 3.66 3.74
C GLU A 20 15.73 2.64 3.53
N LEU A 21 16.02 1.35 3.70
CA LEU A 21 15.02 0.28 3.58
C LEU A 21 13.94 0.42 4.66
N GLU A 22 14.33 0.71 5.90
CA GLU A 22 13.39 0.92 7.00
C GLU A 22 12.51 2.16 6.76
N ASP A 23 13.08 3.25 6.25
CA ASP A 23 12.30 4.44 5.90
C ASP A 23 11.31 4.14 4.79
N ALA A 24 11.71 3.39 3.76
CA ALA A 24 10.81 2.97 2.68
C ALA A 24 9.68 2.09 3.21
N ARG A 25 9.97 1.19 4.15
CA ARG A 25 8.96 0.36 4.80
C ARG A 25 7.94 1.20 5.56
N ARG A 26 8.41 2.20 6.31
CA ARG A 26 7.52 3.11 7.05
C ARG A 26 6.59 3.89 6.13
N LEU A 27 7.10 4.35 4.99
CA LEU A 27 6.28 5.05 4.00
C LEU A 27 5.22 4.12 3.40
N ALA A 28 5.58 2.86 3.12
CA ALA A 28 4.62 1.87 2.60
C ALA A 28 3.53 1.57 3.63
N VAL A 29 3.88 1.41 4.91
CA VAL A 29 2.91 1.19 5.99
C VAL A 29 2.01 2.40 6.17
N ALA A 30 2.56 3.61 6.17
CA ALA A 30 1.79 4.84 6.27
C ALA A 30 0.82 5.00 5.10
N GLY A 31 1.27 4.69 3.89
CA GLY A 31 0.43 4.71 2.69
C GLY A 31 -0.72 3.70 2.76
N ARG A 32 -0.43 2.49 3.20
CA ARG A 32 -1.45 1.45 3.43
C ARG A 32 -2.49 1.93 4.44
N ASP A 33 -2.05 2.47 5.56
CA ASP A 33 -2.94 2.92 6.62
C ASP A 33 -3.83 4.08 6.15
N SER A 34 -3.27 5.02 5.40
CA SER A 34 -4.04 6.13 4.82
C SER A 34 -5.08 5.65 3.83
N TYR A 35 -4.73 4.68 2.99
CA TYR A 35 -5.65 4.09 2.03
C TYR A 35 -6.80 3.37 2.76
N TRP A 36 -6.49 2.52 3.77
CA TRP A 36 -7.50 1.84 4.56
C TRP A 36 -8.41 2.81 5.33
N LYS A 37 -7.88 3.92 5.82
CA LYS A 37 -8.69 4.96 6.47
C LYS A 37 -9.68 5.58 5.49
N CYS A 38 -9.26 5.81 4.24
CA CYS A 38 -10.16 6.29 3.20
C CYS A 38 -11.27 5.28 2.90
N LEU A 39 -10.90 4.00 2.70
CA LEU A 39 -11.87 2.93 2.47
C LEU A 39 -12.87 2.80 3.63
N ALA A 40 -12.38 2.84 4.86
CA ALA A 40 -13.21 2.71 6.06
C ALA A 40 -14.17 3.90 6.23
N ARG A 41 -13.71 5.12 5.91
CA ARG A 41 -14.53 6.31 5.94
C ARG A 41 -15.68 6.22 4.96
N GLU A 42 -15.41 5.75 3.74
CA GLU A 42 -16.45 5.57 2.71
C GLU A 42 -17.41 4.43 3.09
N TYR A 43 -16.89 3.35 3.67
CA TYR A 43 -17.70 2.24 4.18
C TYR A 43 -18.71 2.72 5.23
N SER A 44 -18.30 3.62 6.13
CA SER A 44 -19.11 4.12 7.23
C SER A 44 -20.01 5.30 6.87
N ARG A 45 -19.87 5.86 5.66
CA ARG A 45 -20.62 7.06 5.26
C ARG A 45 -22.09 6.72 5.06
N ASP A 46 -22.97 7.44 5.75
CA ASP A 46 -24.41 7.21 5.71
C ASP A 46 -24.98 7.34 4.30
N SER A 47 -24.48 8.31 3.52
CA SER A 47 -24.95 8.52 2.15
C SER A 47 -24.64 7.35 1.20
N ASN A 48 -23.70 6.47 1.57
CA ASN A 48 -23.31 5.33 0.74
C ASN A 48 -24.13 4.05 1.06
N LYS A 49 -24.89 4.04 2.15
CA LYS A 49 -25.57 2.83 2.63
C LYS A 49 -26.57 2.23 1.64
N SER A 50 -27.14 3.06 0.77
CA SER A 50 -28.10 2.61 -0.25
C SER A 50 -27.46 2.27 -1.60
N MET A 51 -26.15 2.42 -1.74
CA MET A 51 -25.43 2.09 -2.98
C MET A 51 -25.44 0.60 -3.26
N SER A 52 -25.44 0.23 -4.55
CA SER A 52 -25.08 -1.12 -4.97
C SER A 52 -23.58 -1.39 -4.69
N GLY A 53 -23.18 -2.66 -4.71
CA GLY A 53 -21.77 -3.01 -4.60
C GLY A 53 -20.92 -2.40 -5.71
N GLU A 54 -21.44 -2.37 -6.94
CA GLU A 54 -20.76 -1.75 -8.09
C GLU A 54 -20.57 -0.24 -7.92
N ASP A 55 -21.61 0.45 -7.47
CA ASP A 55 -21.55 1.90 -7.24
C ASP A 55 -20.59 2.23 -6.10
N PHE A 56 -20.58 1.43 -5.04
CA PHE A 56 -19.65 1.59 -3.93
C PHE A 56 -18.20 1.38 -4.40
N ALA A 57 -17.94 0.36 -5.22
CA ALA A 57 -16.61 0.12 -5.80
C ALA A 57 -16.16 1.30 -6.65
N SER A 58 -17.05 1.87 -7.47
CA SER A 58 -16.76 3.06 -8.28
C SER A 58 -16.49 4.30 -7.42
N ASP A 59 -17.25 4.47 -6.34
CA ASP A 59 -17.04 5.55 -5.37
C ASP A 59 -15.64 5.47 -4.75
N LEU A 60 -15.23 4.27 -4.30
CA LEU A 60 -13.90 4.05 -3.73
C LEU A 60 -12.79 4.39 -4.73
N ALA A 61 -12.96 3.97 -5.98
CA ALA A 61 -11.98 4.23 -7.04
C ALA A 61 -11.80 5.73 -7.30
N SER A 62 -12.86 6.50 -7.16
CA SER A 62 -12.84 7.95 -7.38
C SER A 62 -12.35 8.71 -6.13
N VAL A 63 -12.97 8.47 -4.97
CA VAL A 63 -12.74 9.24 -3.74
C VAL A 63 -11.39 8.90 -3.12
N CYS A 64 -10.98 7.64 -3.16
CA CYS A 64 -9.71 7.18 -2.56
C CYS A 64 -8.56 7.09 -3.56
N ALA A 65 -8.67 7.74 -4.73
CA ALA A 65 -7.66 7.65 -5.80
C ALA A 65 -6.28 8.16 -5.36
N SER A 66 -6.24 9.25 -4.60
CA SER A 66 -4.99 9.86 -4.13
C SER A 66 -4.27 8.95 -3.13
N GLU A 67 -4.98 8.45 -2.13
CA GLU A 67 -4.44 7.54 -1.12
C GLU A 67 -3.99 6.22 -1.74
N ARG A 68 -4.76 5.71 -2.69
CA ARG A 68 -4.39 4.50 -3.44
C ARG A 68 -3.09 4.69 -4.21
N GLN A 69 -2.93 5.80 -4.91
CA GLN A 69 -1.72 6.09 -5.67
C GLN A 69 -0.51 6.29 -4.76
N ASN A 70 -0.68 6.99 -3.65
CA ASN A 70 0.39 7.20 -2.67
C ASN A 70 0.86 5.86 -2.08
N PHE A 71 -0.07 4.98 -1.75
CA PHE A 71 0.24 3.63 -1.28
C PHE A 71 0.99 2.84 -2.37
N ARG A 72 0.52 2.87 -3.61
CA ARG A 72 1.16 2.17 -4.73
C ARG A 72 2.61 2.59 -4.89
N VAL A 73 2.87 3.90 -4.93
CA VAL A 73 4.22 4.45 -5.11
C VAL A 73 5.14 4.05 -3.95
N ALA A 74 4.66 4.20 -2.72
CA ALA A 74 5.45 3.85 -1.53
C ALA A 74 5.75 2.36 -1.46
N LEU A 75 4.78 1.52 -1.78
CA LEU A 75 4.96 0.05 -1.74
C LEU A 75 5.91 -0.41 -2.85
N VAL A 76 5.78 0.11 -4.07
CA VAL A 76 6.72 -0.19 -5.17
C VAL A 76 8.14 0.20 -4.78
N GLY A 77 8.32 1.39 -4.19
CA GLY A 77 9.64 1.84 -3.72
C GLY A 77 10.24 0.88 -2.70
N TYR A 78 9.47 0.49 -1.71
CA TYR A 78 9.92 -0.46 -0.68
C TYR A 78 10.27 -1.84 -1.27
N LEU A 79 9.40 -2.40 -2.09
CA LEU A 79 9.62 -3.72 -2.69
C LEU A 79 10.83 -3.74 -3.63
N SER A 80 11.04 -2.65 -4.38
CA SER A 80 12.20 -2.51 -5.26
C SER A 80 13.53 -2.48 -4.49
N MET A 81 13.53 -1.85 -3.33
CA MET A 81 14.71 -1.80 -2.45
C MET A 81 14.93 -3.12 -1.72
N GLN A 82 13.87 -3.82 -1.34
CA GLN A 82 13.92 -5.09 -0.62
C GLN A 82 14.50 -6.21 -1.49
N SER A 83 14.20 -6.21 -2.78
CA SER A 83 14.61 -7.26 -3.71
C SER A 83 15.20 -6.68 -4.98
N PRO A 84 16.38 -6.02 -4.90
CA PRO A 84 17.05 -5.49 -6.09
C PRO A 84 17.48 -6.68 -6.97
N GLY A 85 17.28 -6.57 -8.27
CA GLY A 85 17.65 -7.62 -9.22
C GLY A 85 16.51 -8.56 -9.62
N THR A 86 15.31 -8.38 -9.06
CA THR A 86 14.11 -9.04 -9.57
C THR A 86 13.60 -8.33 -10.83
N ASP A 87 12.67 -8.96 -11.55
CA ASP A 87 11.99 -8.34 -12.69
C ASP A 87 11.47 -6.96 -12.29
N PRO A 88 11.78 -5.87 -13.03
CA PRO A 88 11.32 -4.52 -12.72
C PRO A 88 9.80 -4.37 -12.63
N GLY A 89 9.04 -5.22 -13.29
CA GLY A 89 7.57 -5.22 -13.24
C GLY A 89 6.99 -5.90 -12.02
N ALA A 90 7.76 -6.73 -11.31
CA ALA A 90 7.25 -7.51 -10.17
C ALA A 90 6.78 -6.65 -8.99
N PRO A 91 7.49 -5.58 -8.57
CA PRO A 91 7.00 -4.72 -7.49
C PRO A 91 5.67 -4.05 -7.81
N LEU A 92 5.48 -3.59 -9.04
CA LEU A 92 4.22 -2.97 -9.46
C LEU A 92 3.07 -3.97 -9.47
N THR A 93 3.30 -5.18 -9.97
CA THR A 93 2.31 -6.26 -9.96
C THR A 93 1.88 -6.59 -8.53
N THR A 94 2.84 -6.74 -7.61
CA THR A 94 2.57 -7.01 -6.20
C THR A 94 1.76 -5.88 -5.56
N ALA A 95 2.13 -4.62 -5.82
CA ALA A 95 1.42 -3.45 -5.30
C ALA A 95 -0.02 -3.39 -5.82
N ASN A 96 -0.22 -3.62 -7.11
CA ASN A 96 -1.55 -3.62 -7.72
C ASN A 96 -2.43 -4.75 -7.17
N ASN A 97 -1.85 -5.92 -6.91
CA ASN A 97 -2.57 -7.04 -6.29
C ASN A 97 -2.98 -6.72 -4.85
N ALA A 98 -2.11 -6.09 -4.08
CA ALA A 98 -2.42 -5.67 -2.70
C ALA A 98 -3.58 -4.66 -2.67
N ILE A 99 -3.57 -3.70 -3.59
CA ILE A 99 -4.63 -2.70 -3.71
C ILE A 99 -5.95 -3.35 -4.13
N ALA A 100 -5.92 -4.22 -5.14
CA ALA A 100 -7.11 -4.93 -5.61
C ALA A 100 -7.72 -5.79 -4.51
N LEU A 101 -6.89 -6.45 -3.70
CA LEU A 101 -7.36 -7.27 -2.58
C LEU A 101 -8.02 -6.41 -1.50
N ALA A 102 -7.42 -5.28 -1.14
CA ALA A 102 -8.00 -4.35 -0.16
C ALA A 102 -9.37 -3.84 -0.62
N GLN A 103 -9.48 -3.42 -1.87
CA GLN A 103 -10.74 -2.96 -2.45
C GLN A 103 -11.79 -4.07 -2.48
N LYS A 104 -11.41 -5.27 -2.89
CA LYS A 104 -12.30 -6.43 -2.90
C LYS A 104 -12.82 -6.75 -1.50
N ASP A 105 -11.95 -6.72 -0.49
CA ASP A 105 -12.32 -7.04 0.88
C ASP A 105 -13.34 -6.04 1.43
N ILE A 106 -13.13 -4.74 1.23
CA ILE A 106 -14.06 -3.73 1.74
C ILE A 106 -15.38 -3.74 0.99
N VAL A 107 -15.38 -3.98 -0.33
CA VAL A 107 -16.61 -4.10 -1.12
C VAL A 107 -17.40 -5.33 -0.70
N THR A 108 -16.73 -6.45 -0.47
CA THR A 108 -17.37 -7.69 0.03
C THR A 108 -18.02 -7.45 1.39
N ALA A 109 -17.31 -6.79 2.31
CA ALA A 109 -17.85 -6.44 3.63
C ALA A 109 -19.05 -5.49 3.51
N PHE A 110 -18.99 -4.53 2.61
CA PHE A 110 -20.07 -3.59 2.35
C PHE A 110 -21.34 -4.31 1.89
N ILE A 111 -21.22 -5.22 0.92
CA ILE A 111 -22.35 -6.00 0.39
C ILE A 111 -22.97 -6.88 1.48
N LYS A 112 -22.15 -7.57 2.26
CA LYS A 112 -22.62 -8.42 3.36
C LYS A 112 -23.38 -7.61 4.41
N HIS A 113 -22.85 -6.44 4.78
CA HIS A 113 -23.49 -5.59 5.78
C HIS A 113 -24.84 -5.06 5.26
N ARG A 114 -24.87 -4.60 4.03
CA ARG A 114 -26.10 -4.13 3.39
C ARG A 114 -27.17 -5.22 3.33
N ASP A 115 -26.79 -6.44 2.94
CA ASP A 115 -27.71 -7.56 2.81
C ASP A 115 -28.24 -8.03 4.17
N ALA A 116 -27.42 -7.93 5.21
CA ALA A 116 -27.83 -8.26 6.58
C ALA A 116 -28.86 -7.28 7.14
N LEU A 117 -28.92 -6.05 6.63
CA LEU A 117 -29.90 -5.03 7.05
C LEU A 117 -31.24 -5.14 6.34
N LYS A 118 -31.34 -5.98 5.32
CA LYS A 118 -32.61 -6.28 4.64
C LYS A 118 -33.40 -7.33 5.40
#